data_4d0eeedcc5fc4945aad209f35568c1af
#
_entry.id   4d0eeedcc5fc4945aad209f35568c1af
#
_cell.length_a   1.000
_cell.length_b   1.000
_cell.length_c   1.000
_cell.angle_alpha   90.00
_cell.angle_beta   90.00
_cell.angle_gamma   90.00
#
_symmetry.space_group_name_H-M   'P 1'
#
loop_
_entity.id
_entity.type
_entity.pdbx_description
1 polymer ?
#
loop_
_entity_poly.entity_id
_entity_poly.type
_entity_poly.pdbx_seq_one_letter_code
_entity_poly.pdbx_strand_id
1 'polypeptide(L)'
;GGYFLSKLTQKLILDGYLSGSLVSNQMTFKNDIMTATSVYPGKMLASGLSISGPMKFGSVEVRPTLSMDGSKSFGQTAKFNVNVGSTLSKEVASFGANEQISLEFAPEFRLPYTNGSNWWYKGVLTAAPSLMCNKIIQDSTVVNCGSGLTLGINSDSINGKQNLRFSGGVKKIGSQIMNTSQLMFTTRF
;
A
#
# COMPACT_ATOMS: atom_id res chain seq x y z
N GLY A 1 -9.69 -6.43 12.27
CA GLY A 1 -8.92 -7.24 11.32
C GLY A 1 -8.03 -8.25 12.02
N GLY A 2 -7.54 -9.22 11.29
CA GLY A 2 -6.59 -10.22 11.72
C GLY A 2 -5.40 -10.28 10.77
N TYR A 3 -4.27 -10.73 11.31
CA TYR A 3 -3.03 -10.95 10.59
C TYR A 3 -2.46 -12.31 10.97
N PHE A 4 -1.85 -13.00 10.03
CA PHE A 4 -1.12 -14.22 10.31
C PHE A 4 0.24 -14.23 9.60
N LEU A 5 1.18 -14.97 10.19
CA LEU A 5 2.50 -15.23 9.64
C LEU A 5 2.83 -16.70 9.91
N SER A 6 3.21 -17.42 8.87
CA SER A 6 3.57 -18.84 8.94
C SER A 6 4.87 -19.10 8.21
N LYS A 7 5.73 -19.90 8.80
CA LYS A 7 6.93 -20.44 8.12
C LYS A 7 6.53 -21.75 7.43
N LEU A 8 6.45 -21.73 6.12
CA LEU A 8 6.19 -22.95 5.32
C LEU A 8 7.40 -23.88 5.29
N THR A 9 8.60 -23.28 5.24
CA THR A 9 9.89 -23.96 5.34
C THR A 9 10.88 -23.08 6.10
N GLN A 10 12.12 -23.55 6.30
CA GLN A 10 13.18 -22.72 6.91
C GLN A 10 13.47 -21.43 6.14
N LYS A 11 13.13 -21.38 4.85
CA LYS A 11 13.43 -20.25 3.96
C LYS A 11 12.20 -19.60 3.33
N LEU A 12 11.00 -20.14 3.57
CA LEU A 12 9.78 -19.66 2.93
C LEU A 12 8.79 -19.21 4.00
N ILE A 13 8.34 -17.98 3.88
CA ILE A 13 7.41 -17.33 4.79
C ILE A 13 6.14 -17.02 3.99
N LEU A 14 5.01 -17.37 4.57
CA LEU A 14 3.68 -16.97 4.12
C LEU A 14 3.11 -16.02 5.16
N ASP A 15 2.65 -14.87 4.74
CA ASP A 15 1.93 -13.93 5.57
C ASP A 15 0.65 -13.47 4.90
N GLY A 16 -0.29 -12.99 5.70
CA GLY A 16 -1.54 -12.50 5.17
C GLY A 16 -2.37 -11.77 6.21
N TYR A 17 -3.36 -11.06 5.71
CA TYR A 17 -4.26 -10.30 6.55
C TYR A 17 -5.69 -10.34 6.01
N LEU A 18 -6.62 -10.11 6.91
CA LEU A 18 -8.03 -9.87 6.62
C LEU A 18 -8.48 -8.69 7.48
N SER A 19 -9.07 -7.69 6.88
CA SER A 19 -9.57 -6.52 7.60
C SER A 19 -10.93 -6.09 7.06
N GLY A 20 -11.78 -5.61 7.97
CA GLY A 20 -13.03 -4.97 7.63
C GLY A 20 -13.12 -3.61 8.31
N SER A 21 -13.68 -2.64 7.62
CA SER A 21 -13.90 -1.31 8.17
C SER A 21 -15.32 -0.82 7.92
N LEU A 22 -15.81 -0.09 8.91
CA LEU A 22 -17.01 0.72 8.83
C LEU A 22 -16.58 2.17 8.93
N VAL A 23 -16.94 2.96 7.93
CA VAL A 23 -16.58 4.38 7.86
C VAL A 23 -17.84 5.22 7.73
N SER A 24 -17.80 6.43 8.25
CA SER A 24 -18.82 7.44 7.96
C SER A 24 -18.26 8.41 6.94
N ASN A 25 -18.90 8.46 5.79
CA ASN A 25 -18.51 9.36 4.71
C ASN A 25 -19.38 10.63 4.81
N GLN A 26 -18.75 11.78 4.69
CA GLN A 26 -19.43 13.05 4.55
C GLN A 26 -19.11 13.63 3.18
N MET A 27 -20.13 14.02 2.44
CA MET A 27 -20.00 14.62 1.12
C MET A 27 -20.76 15.94 1.09
N THR A 28 -20.12 16.97 0.57
CA THR A 28 -20.71 18.30 0.43
C THR A 28 -20.39 18.84 -0.96
N PHE A 29 -21.43 19.13 -1.71
CA PHE A 29 -21.35 19.88 -2.97
C PHE A 29 -21.90 21.28 -2.74
N LYS A 30 -21.17 22.28 -3.16
CA LYS A 30 -21.58 23.68 -3.03
C LYS A 30 -21.20 24.44 -4.29
N ASN A 31 -22.17 25.18 -4.82
CA ASN A 31 -21.96 26.21 -5.81
C ASN A 31 -22.76 27.47 -5.39
N ASP A 32 -22.77 28.49 -6.23
CA ASP A 32 -23.43 29.80 -5.94
C ASP A 32 -24.93 29.69 -5.72
N ILE A 33 -25.58 28.64 -6.21
CA ILE A 33 -27.04 28.49 -6.23
C ILE A 33 -27.49 27.36 -5.29
N MET A 34 -26.66 26.32 -5.08
CA MET A 34 -27.05 25.07 -4.45
C MET A 34 -26.01 24.58 -3.43
N THR A 35 -26.52 24.04 -2.34
CA THR A 35 -25.70 23.23 -1.40
C THR A 35 -26.37 21.90 -1.19
N ALA A 36 -25.62 20.81 -1.42
CA ALA A 36 -26.06 19.45 -1.17
C ALA A 36 -25.13 18.75 -0.18
N THR A 37 -25.65 18.22 0.90
CA THR A 37 -24.89 17.54 1.94
C THR A 37 -25.45 16.16 2.22
N SER A 38 -24.57 15.19 2.43
CA SER A 38 -24.94 13.85 2.84
C SER A 38 -23.93 13.27 3.83
N VAL A 39 -24.42 12.52 4.80
CA VAL A 39 -23.61 11.63 5.64
C VAL A 39 -24.14 10.21 5.46
N TYR A 40 -23.28 9.29 5.08
CA TYR A 40 -23.68 7.91 4.81
C TYR A 40 -22.61 6.91 5.25
N PRO A 41 -23.03 5.70 5.72
CA PRO A 41 -22.09 4.68 6.15
C PRO A 41 -21.39 4.04 4.95
N GLY A 42 -20.10 3.75 5.11
CA GLY A 42 -19.30 2.96 4.18
C GLY A 42 -18.88 1.64 4.81
N LYS A 43 -18.81 0.60 3.99
CA LYS A 43 -18.32 -0.72 4.37
C LYS A 43 -17.22 -1.13 3.41
N MET A 44 -16.11 -1.59 3.95
CA MET A 44 -14.99 -2.10 3.16
C MET A 44 -14.45 -3.39 3.77
N LEU A 45 -14.09 -4.31 2.91
CA LEU A 45 -13.35 -5.52 3.24
C LEU A 45 -12.03 -5.49 2.47
N ALA A 46 -10.93 -5.84 3.12
CA ALA A 46 -9.63 -5.99 2.48
C ALA A 46 -8.94 -7.26 2.98
N SER A 47 -8.23 -7.92 2.07
CA SER A 47 -7.44 -9.11 2.37
C SER A 47 -6.18 -9.10 1.54
N GLY A 48 -5.10 -9.65 2.07
CA GLY A 48 -3.86 -9.82 1.35
C GLY A 48 -3.16 -11.10 1.76
N LEU A 49 -2.39 -11.62 0.82
CA LEU A 49 -1.56 -12.79 0.99
C LEU A 49 -0.21 -12.52 0.34
N SER A 50 0.87 -12.86 1.02
CA SER A 50 2.21 -12.72 0.47
C SER A 50 3.06 -13.94 0.80
N ILE A 51 3.91 -14.31 -0.15
CA ILE A 51 4.90 -15.35 0.01
C ILE A 51 6.27 -14.77 -0.29
N SER A 52 7.22 -14.98 0.61
CA SER A 52 8.57 -14.47 0.46
C SER A 52 9.59 -15.44 1.04
N GLY A 53 10.86 -15.29 0.63
CA GLY A 53 11.91 -16.12 1.19
C GLY A 53 13.31 -15.65 0.79
N PRO A 54 14.29 -15.68 1.73
CA PRO A 54 15.66 -15.30 1.43
C PRO A 54 16.40 -16.40 0.65
N MET A 55 17.07 -16.00 -0.42
CA MET A 55 18.04 -16.79 -1.17
C MET A 55 19.39 -16.08 -1.15
N LYS A 56 20.47 -16.80 -0.98
CA LYS A 56 21.83 -16.22 -0.96
C LYS A 56 22.58 -16.62 -2.22
N PHE A 57 23.16 -15.65 -2.90
CA PHE A 57 24.02 -15.80 -4.07
C PHE A 57 25.34 -15.05 -3.79
N GLY A 58 26.33 -15.75 -3.24
CA GLY A 58 27.57 -15.14 -2.76
C GLY A 58 27.30 -14.12 -1.64
N SER A 59 27.71 -12.89 -1.84
CA SER A 59 27.48 -11.77 -0.92
C SER A 59 26.11 -11.12 -1.03
N VAL A 60 25.37 -11.41 -2.09
CA VAL A 60 24.04 -10.83 -2.32
C VAL A 60 22.96 -11.75 -1.77
N GLU A 61 22.06 -11.20 -0.97
CA GLU A 61 20.81 -11.87 -0.61
C GLU A 61 19.69 -11.38 -1.50
N VAL A 62 18.94 -12.28 -2.09
CA VAL A 62 17.74 -11.98 -2.87
C VAL A 62 16.52 -12.46 -2.11
N ARG A 63 15.54 -11.59 -1.92
CA ARG A 63 14.24 -11.91 -1.29
C ARG A 63 13.12 -11.69 -2.30
N PRO A 64 12.80 -12.70 -3.11
CA PRO A 64 11.61 -12.61 -3.94
C PRO A 64 10.37 -12.55 -3.05
N THR A 65 9.47 -11.63 -3.40
CA THR A 65 8.15 -11.51 -2.79
C THR A 65 7.11 -11.55 -3.88
N LEU A 66 6.11 -12.42 -3.70
CA LEU A 66 4.90 -12.45 -4.50
C LEU A 66 3.74 -12.14 -3.56
N SER A 67 3.01 -11.08 -3.85
CA SER A 67 1.85 -10.67 -3.06
C SER A 67 0.61 -10.54 -3.92
N MET A 68 -0.53 -10.83 -3.31
CA MET A 68 -1.86 -10.62 -3.86
C MET A 68 -2.71 -9.91 -2.81
N ASP A 69 -3.27 -8.78 -3.15
CA ASP A 69 -4.15 -8.00 -2.30
C ASP A 69 -5.50 -7.82 -2.98
N GLY A 70 -6.55 -7.85 -2.19
CA GLY A 70 -7.90 -7.63 -2.64
C GLY A 70 -8.64 -6.68 -1.70
N SER A 71 -9.44 -5.80 -2.26
CA SER A 71 -10.34 -4.96 -1.49
C SER A 71 -11.70 -4.85 -2.18
N LYS A 72 -12.74 -4.77 -1.36
CA LYS A 72 -14.12 -4.56 -1.82
C LYS A 72 -14.77 -3.47 -0.99
N SER A 73 -15.19 -2.42 -1.66
CA SER A 73 -16.10 -1.41 -1.14
C SER A 73 -17.52 -1.80 -1.55
N PHE A 74 -18.41 -1.95 -0.59
CA PHE A 74 -19.78 -2.34 -0.85
C PHE A 74 -20.59 -1.14 -1.37
N GLY A 75 -21.53 -1.41 -2.26
CA GLY A 75 -22.45 -0.39 -2.78
C GLY A 75 -23.24 0.28 -1.64
N GLN A 76 -23.50 1.55 -1.80
CA GLN A 76 -24.08 2.40 -0.76
C GLN A 76 -25.07 3.37 -1.34
N THR A 77 -26.03 3.80 -0.52
CA THR A 77 -27.02 4.81 -0.86
C THR A 77 -26.82 6.02 0.05
N ALA A 78 -26.58 7.17 -0.55
CA ALA A 78 -26.50 8.44 0.15
C ALA A 78 -27.77 9.26 -0.06
N LYS A 79 -28.32 9.80 1.03
CA LYS A 79 -29.46 10.73 1.00
C LYS A 79 -28.92 12.13 1.16
N PHE A 80 -29.06 12.94 0.13
CA PHE A 80 -28.61 14.32 0.12
C PHE A 80 -29.73 15.25 0.58
N ASN A 81 -29.42 16.14 1.49
CA ASN A 81 -30.23 17.33 1.74
C ASN A 81 -29.74 18.40 0.78
N VAL A 82 -30.58 18.76 -0.17
CA VAL A 82 -30.27 19.72 -1.23
C VAL A 82 -31.01 21.01 -0.93
N ASN A 83 -30.26 22.11 -0.82
CA ASN A 83 -30.82 23.45 -0.59
C ASN A 83 -30.55 24.32 -1.83
N VAL A 84 -31.59 24.80 -2.46
CA VAL A 84 -31.55 25.72 -3.62
C VAL A 84 -32.30 26.99 -3.24
N GLY A 85 -31.56 28.06 -2.90
CA GLY A 85 -32.12 29.27 -2.36
C GLY A 85 -32.87 29.00 -1.05
N SER A 86 -34.19 29.16 -1.03
CA SER A 86 -35.05 28.88 0.15
C SER A 86 -35.73 27.48 0.07
N THR A 87 -35.50 26.72 -0.97
CA THR A 87 -36.16 25.41 -1.21
C THR A 87 -35.25 24.29 -0.73
N LEU A 88 -35.78 23.43 0.16
CA LEU A 88 -35.12 22.22 0.64
C LEU A 88 -35.74 21.00 -0.05
N SER A 89 -34.91 20.17 -0.67
CA SER A 89 -35.29 18.87 -1.22
C SER A 89 -34.42 17.75 -0.70
N LYS A 90 -34.87 16.52 -0.89
CA LYS A 90 -34.08 15.31 -0.55
C LYS A 90 -33.84 14.51 -1.81
N GLU A 91 -32.59 14.30 -2.13
CA GLU A 91 -32.16 13.51 -3.27
C GLU A 91 -31.47 12.23 -2.82
N VAL A 92 -31.55 11.18 -3.63
CA VAL A 92 -30.93 9.89 -3.33
C VAL A 92 -29.96 9.55 -4.44
N ALA A 93 -28.71 9.30 -4.06
CA ALA A 93 -27.69 8.79 -4.98
C ALA A 93 -27.22 7.43 -4.52
N SER A 94 -27.11 6.48 -5.45
CA SER A 94 -26.57 5.15 -5.21
C SER A 94 -25.16 5.08 -5.79
N PHE A 95 -24.21 4.63 -4.98
CA PHE A 95 -22.85 4.36 -5.37
C PHE A 95 -22.67 2.86 -5.52
N GLY A 96 -22.17 2.41 -6.67
CA GLY A 96 -21.89 1.01 -6.94
C GLY A 96 -20.81 0.43 -6.03
N ALA A 97 -20.73 -0.89 -5.97
CA ALA A 97 -19.62 -1.57 -5.36
C ALA A 97 -18.34 -1.37 -6.20
N ASN A 98 -17.20 -1.30 -5.55
CA ASN A 98 -15.91 -1.26 -6.19
C ASN A 98 -15.04 -2.40 -5.63
N GLU A 99 -14.48 -3.21 -6.52
CA GLU A 99 -13.54 -4.27 -6.16
C GLU A 99 -12.20 -3.98 -6.82
N GLN A 100 -11.14 -4.18 -6.06
CA GLN A 100 -9.78 -4.06 -6.56
C GLN A 100 -9.01 -5.32 -6.18
N ILE A 101 -8.29 -5.87 -7.14
CA ILE A 101 -7.37 -6.98 -6.94
C ILE A 101 -6.03 -6.56 -7.50
N SER A 102 -4.96 -6.70 -6.72
CA SER A 102 -3.59 -6.44 -7.15
C SER A 102 -2.73 -7.67 -6.98
N LEU A 103 -1.83 -7.88 -7.93
CA LEU A 103 -0.79 -8.88 -7.90
C LEU A 103 0.54 -8.16 -8.10
N GLU A 104 1.50 -8.39 -7.21
CA GLU A 104 2.84 -7.79 -7.30
C GLU A 104 3.91 -8.86 -7.11
N PHE A 105 4.90 -8.86 -7.99
CA PHE A 105 6.14 -9.59 -7.83
C PHE A 105 7.28 -8.59 -7.66
N ALA A 106 7.99 -8.66 -6.52
CA ALA A 106 9.02 -7.70 -6.14
C ALA A 106 10.23 -8.43 -5.53
N PRO A 107 11.23 -8.86 -6.32
CA PRO A 107 12.48 -9.38 -5.77
C PRO A 107 13.32 -8.23 -5.18
N GLU A 108 13.61 -8.30 -3.88
CA GLU A 108 14.51 -7.37 -3.21
C GLU A 108 15.93 -7.94 -3.22
N PHE A 109 16.85 -7.24 -3.86
CA PHE A 109 18.29 -7.50 -3.83
C PHE A 109 18.90 -6.75 -2.66
N ARG A 110 19.65 -7.43 -1.81
CA ARG A 110 20.26 -6.91 -0.60
C ARG A 110 21.77 -7.12 -0.65
N LEU A 111 22.51 -6.04 -0.67
CA LEU A 111 23.97 -6.04 -0.66
C LEU A 111 24.47 -5.50 0.68
N PRO A 112 25.00 -6.35 1.57
CA PRO A 112 25.61 -5.89 2.81
C PRO A 112 26.87 -5.10 2.52
N TYR A 113 27.12 -4.07 3.30
CA TYR A 113 28.35 -3.29 3.25
C TYR A 113 28.85 -2.98 4.65
N THR A 114 30.18 -2.77 4.73
CA THR A 114 30.86 -2.30 5.94
C THR A 114 31.67 -1.08 5.57
N ASN A 115 31.49 0.01 6.31
CA ASN A 115 32.20 1.26 6.12
C ASN A 115 33.10 1.51 7.33
N GLY A 116 34.30 2.04 7.13
CA GLY A 116 35.22 2.42 8.21
C GLY A 116 34.78 3.64 9.05
N SER A 117 33.64 4.26 8.74
CA SER A 117 33.10 5.40 9.46
C SER A 117 32.48 4.96 10.79
N ASN A 118 32.76 5.71 11.86
CA ASN A 118 32.24 5.44 13.21
C ASN A 118 30.71 5.61 13.34
N TRP A 119 30.06 6.35 12.44
CA TRP A 119 28.63 6.65 12.54
C TRP A 119 27.76 5.61 11.82
N TRP A 120 28.20 5.14 10.67
CA TRP A 120 27.43 4.22 9.83
C TRP A 120 28.32 3.05 9.44
N TYR A 121 28.60 2.20 10.45
CA TYR A 121 29.63 1.18 10.34
C TYR A 121 29.26 0.06 9.38
N LYS A 122 28.06 -0.42 9.45
CA LYS A 122 27.58 -1.53 8.62
C LYS A 122 26.15 -1.29 8.18
N GLY A 123 25.80 -1.85 7.06
CA GLY A 123 24.44 -1.72 6.57
C GLY A 123 24.15 -2.61 5.39
N VAL A 124 23.01 -2.35 4.77
CA VAL A 124 22.51 -3.07 3.60
C VAL A 124 22.00 -2.06 2.60
N LEU A 125 22.51 -2.11 1.39
CA LEU A 125 21.89 -1.47 0.22
C LEU A 125 20.82 -2.40 -0.33
N THR A 126 19.68 -1.86 -0.70
CA THR A 126 18.57 -2.61 -1.28
C THR A 126 18.16 -2.04 -2.62
N ALA A 127 17.81 -2.93 -3.55
CA ALA A 127 17.18 -2.59 -4.81
C ALA A 127 16.04 -3.59 -5.05
N ALA A 128 14.82 -3.09 -5.19
CA ALA A 128 13.64 -3.92 -5.39
C ALA A 128 12.91 -3.46 -6.68
N PRO A 129 13.25 -4.03 -7.84
CA PRO A 129 12.39 -3.93 -9.01
C PRO A 129 11.05 -4.62 -8.72
N SER A 130 9.97 -4.10 -9.26
CA SER A 130 8.65 -4.72 -9.10
C SER A 130 7.88 -4.73 -10.42
N LEU A 131 7.07 -5.77 -10.58
CA LEU A 131 6.06 -5.90 -11.62
C LEU A 131 4.72 -6.06 -10.92
N MET A 132 3.72 -5.30 -11.33
CA MET A 132 2.40 -5.36 -10.72
C MET A 132 1.29 -5.23 -11.75
N CYS A 133 0.16 -5.87 -11.43
CA CYS A 133 -1.08 -5.72 -12.18
C CYS A 133 -2.24 -5.47 -11.21
N ASN A 134 -3.02 -4.44 -11.50
CA ASN A 134 -4.22 -4.10 -10.75
C ASN A 134 -5.44 -4.31 -11.63
N LYS A 135 -6.42 -5.05 -11.12
CA LYS A 135 -7.73 -5.22 -11.71
C LYS A 135 -8.75 -4.46 -10.86
N ILE A 136 -9.46 -3.53 -11.48
CA ILE A 136 -10.53 -2.76 -10.85
C ILE A 136 -11.82 -3.19 -11.51
N ILE A 137 -12.81 -3.55 -10.69
CA ILE A 137 -14.15 -3.97 -11.12
C ILE A 137 -15.14 -3.00 -10.47
N GLN A 138 -15.78 -2.21 -11.29
CA GLN A 138 -16.88 -1.31 -10.93
C GLN A 138 -17.99 -1.52 -11.95
N ASP A 139 -18.44 -0.52 -12.67
CA ASP A 139 -19.39 -0.67 -13.78
C ASP A 139 -18.73 -1.33 -15.01
N SER A 140 -17.43 -1.23 -15.10
CA SER A 140 -16.58 -1.91 -16.09
C SER A 140 -15.35 -2.50 -15.42
N THR A 141 -14.71 -3.46 -16.09
CA THR A 141 -13.46 -4.05 -15.63
C THR A 141 -12.29 -3.38 -16.34
N VAL A 142 -11.37 -2.83 -15.55
CA VAL A 142 -10.12 -2.23 -16.03
C VAL A 142 -8.94 -2.99 -15.43
N VAL A 143 -8.00 -3.38 -16.29
CA VAL A 143 -6.73 -4.00 -15.87
C VAL A 143 -5.59 -3.10 -16.26
N ASN A 144 -4.79 -2.68 -15.29
CA ASN A 144 -3.60 -1.87 -15.48
C ASN A 144 -2.39 -2.62 -14.91
N CYS A 145 -1.41 -2.88 -15.76
CA CYS A 145 -0.12 -3.43 -15.34
C CYS A 145 0.95 -2.36 -15.39
N GLY A 146 2.01 -2.56 -14.62
CA GLY A 146 3.10 -1.63 -14.53
C GLY A 146 4.34 -2.22 -13.88
N SER A 147 5.35 -1.39 -13.75
CA SER A 147 6.62 -1.74 -13.13
C SER A 147 7.10 -0.64 -12.21
N GLY A 148 7.99 -0.98 -11.31
CA GLY A 148 8.59 -0.04 -10.38
C GLY A 148 10.00 -0.42 -10.00
N LEU A 149 10.68 0.51 -9.33
CA LEU A 149 11.97 0.30 -8.71
C LEU A 149 11.98 1.06 -7.38
N THR A 150 12.34 0.36 -6.32
CA THR A 150 12.60 0.95 -5.00
C THR A 150 14.08 0.73 -4.66
N LEU A 151 14.76 1.80 -4.29
CA LEU A 151 16.13 1.77 -3.79
C LEU A 151 16.12 2.14 -2.32
N GLY A 152 16.99 1.51 -1.53
CA GLY A 152 17.06 1.78 -0.12
C GLY A 152 18.44 1.56 0.47
N ILE A 153 18.64 2.17 1.62
CA ILE A 153 19.80 1.97 2.49
C ILE A 153 19.30 1.79 3.92
N ASN A 154 19.84 0.79 4.59
CA ASN A 154 19.65 0.58 6.01
C ASN A 154 21.03 0.51 6.65
N SER A 155 21.30 1.36 7.61
CA SER A 155 22.63 1.50 8.21
C SER A 155 22.55 1.52 9.73
N ASP A 156 23.44 0.77 10.37
CA ASP A 156 23.60 0.71 11.81
C ASP A 156 24.87 1.47 12.23
N SER A 157 24.80 2.18 13.36
CA SER A 157 25.97 2.73 14.04
C SER A 157 26.87 1.63 14.59
N ILE A 158 28.13 1.95 14.89
CA ILE A 158 29.12 0.98 15.39
C ILE A 158 28.69 0.29 16.69
N ASN A 159 28.00 0.99 17.56
CA ASN A 159 27.48 0.47 18.82
C ASN A 159 26.10 -0.24 18.68
N GLY A 160 25.53 -0.29 17.47
CA GLY A 160 24.22 -0.88 17.19
C GLY A 160 23.02 -0.18 17.83
N LYS A 161 23.23 0.95 18.51
CA LYS A 161 22.16 1.69 19.19
C LYS A 161 21.34 2.56 18.26
N GLN A 162 21.90 2.96 17.14
CA GLN A 162 21.24 3.83 16.16
C GLN A 162 21.10 3.09 14.83
N ASN A 163 19.93 3.24 14.22
CA ASN A 163 19.64 2.70 12.91
C ASN A 163 19.00 3.79 12.04
N LEU A 164 19.51 3.98 10.84
CA LEU A 164 18.96 4.84 9.81
C LEU A 164 18.48 3.98 8.65
N ARG A 165 17.24 4.18 8.26
CA ARG A 165 16.67 3.59 7.05
C ARG A 165 16.17 4.70 6.14
N PHE A 166 16.61 4.69 4.91
CA PHE A 166 16.09 5.54 3.85
C PHE A 166 15.70 4.66 2.67
N SER A 167 14.56 4.94 2.06
CA SER A 167 14.15 4.32 0.80
C SER A 167 13.41 5.32 -0.08
N GLY A 168 13.59 5.18 -1.38
CA GLY A 168 12.86 5.95 -2.38
C GLY A 168 12.54 5.07 -3.57
N GLY A 169 11.37 5.27 -4.16
CA GLY A 169 10.93 4.44 -5.27
C GLY A 169 10.01 5.17 -6.22
N VAL A 170 9.96 4.66 -7.43
CA VAL A 170 9.03 5.07 -8.48
C VAL A 170 8.30 3.83 -9.00
N LYS A 171 6.98 3.95 -9.16
CA LYS A 171 6.13 2.93 -9.76
C LYS A 171 5.29 3.58 -10.85
N LYS A 172 5.19 2.92 -12.01
CA LYS A 172 4.30 3.33 -13.11
C LYS A 172 3.28 2.24 -13.34
N ILE A 173 2.00 2.57 -13.25
CA ILE A 173 0.87 1.67 -13.47
C ILE A 173 -0.07 2.32 -14.47
N GLY A 174 -0.18 1.77 -15.66
CA GLY A 174 -0.89 2.42 -16.77
C GLY A 174 -0.29 3.80 -17.08
N SER A 175 -1.09 4.84 -17.00
CA SER A 175 -0.66 6.24 -17.18
C SER A 175 -0.20 6.93 -15.88
N GLN A 176 -0.40 6.31 -14.71
CA GLN A 176 -0.08 6.92 -13.42
C GLN A 176 1.35 6.62 -13.01
N ILE A 177 2.04 7.64 -12.49
CA ILE A 177 3.37 7.55 -11.89
C ILE A 177 3.22 7.89 -10.41
N MET A 178 3.69 6.99 -9.56
CA MET A 178 3.72 7.14 -8.11
C MET A 178 5.16 7.20 -7.62
N ASN A 179 5.48 8.22 -6.85
CA ASN A 179 6.76 8.37 -6.18
C ASN A 179 6.56 8.13 -4.69
N THR A 180 7.46 7.40 -4.06
CA THR A 180 7.46 7.13 -2.63
C THR A 180 8.81 7.47 -2.05
N SER A 181 8.83 8.04 -0.85
CA SER A 181 10.05 8.21 -0.06
C SER A 181 9.74 7.94 1.41
N GLN A 182 10.65 7.30 2.09
CA GLN A 182 10.56 7.01 3.51
C GLN A 182 11.91 7.23 4.18
N LEU A 183 11.91 7.94 5.30
CA LEU A 183 13.06 8.08 6.19
C LEU A 183 12.64 7.63 7.59
N MET A 184 13.41 6.73 8.18
CA MET A 184 13.21 6.26 9.55
C MET A 184 14.53 6.31 10.31
N PHE A 185 14.50 6.90 11.47
CA PHE A 185 15.61 6.90 12.41
C PHE A 185 15.14 6.25 13.71
N THR A 186 15.92 5.28 14.20
CA THR A 186 15.60 4.56 15.44
C THR A 186 16.79 4.64 16.39
N THR A 187 16.53 4.97 17.65
CA THR A 187 17.52 4.95 18.73
C THR A 187 17.06 3.96 19.80
N ARG A 188 17.99 3.11 20.25
CA ARG A 188 17.80 2.20 21.39
C ARG A 188 18.57 2.75 22.57
N PHE A 189 17.90 2.95 23.66
CA PHE A 189 18.47 3.42 24.93
C PHE A 189 18.96 2.26 25.79
#